data_0652666eb5e4095f23e4014e6dd46b6a
#
_entry.id   0652666eb5e4095f23e4014e6dd46b6a
#
_cell.length_a   1.000
_cell.length_b   1.000
_cell.length_c   1.000
_cell.angle_alpha   90.00
_cell.angle_beta   90.00
_cell.angle_gamma   90.00
#
_symmetry.space_group_name_H-M   'P 1'
#
loop_
_entity.id
_entity.type
_entity.pdbx_description
1 polymer ?
#
loop_
_entity_poly.entity_id
_entity_poly.type
_entity_poly.pdbx_seq_one_letter_code
_entity_poly.pdbx_strand_id
1 'polypeptide(L)'
;MLNYRSGEVNKKMMIKLVHMDESAFQFFLGQATRDYAEDKIKAGAWDPEIAMKLSEEAITQSLPKGLNTDGAYLYSIVEISSDIQVGYIWFNVSEGRGGREAFIYDFYIFEPYQSKGYGKQAMIALDEEAREMNVTRIGLHVFGQNNRAFELYKKMGYTVTDITMSKDL
;
A
#
# COMPACT_ATOMS: atom_id res chain seq x y z
N MET A 1 -27.87 24.73 9.10
CA MET A 1 -28.52 23.99 8.00
C MET A 1 -27.52 23.90 6.87
N LEU A 2 -26.70 22.88 6.81
CA LEU A 2 -25.72 22.66 5.75
C LEU A 2 -26.17 21.44 4.96
N ASN A 3 -26.66 21.71 3.73
CA ASN A 3 -27.07 20.69 2.77
C ASN A 3 -25.83 19.94 2.26
N TYR A 4 -25.64 18.72 2.69
CA TYR A 4 -24.78 17.77 1.98
C TYR A 4 -25.47 17.38 0.67
N ARG A 5 -24.88 17.78 -0.45
CA ARG A 5 -25.30 17.34 -1.78
C ARG A 5 -25.00 15.84 -1.91
N SER A 6 -26.03 15.03 -1.77
CA SER A 6 -26.08 13.66 -2.24
C SER A 6 -26.00 13.68 -3.77
N GLY A 7 -24.85 13.34 -4.32
CA GLY A 7 -24.65 13.36 -5.78
C GLY A 7 -23.36 12.66 -6.23
N GLU A 8 -22.86 11.67 -5.47
CA GLU A 8 -21.88 10.74 -6.03
C GLU A 8 -22.62 9.47 -6.45
N VAL A 9 -22.68 9.29 -7.77
CA VAL A 9 -23.11 8.06 -8.42
C VAL A 9 -22.38 6.90 -7.76
N ASN A 10 -23.12 5.99 -7.16
CA ASN A 10 -22.64 4.76 -6.53
C ASN A 10 -21.93 3.92 -7.62
N LYS A 11 -20.65 4.25 -7.86
CA LYS A 11 -19.83 3.56 -8.84
C LYS A 11 -19.57 2.18 -8.27
N LYS A 12 -20.28 1.18 -8.81
CA LYS A 12 -20.20 -0.22 -8.38
C LYS A 12 -18.73 -0.59 -8.14
N MET A 13 -18.41 -1.06 -6.93
CA MET A 13 -17.07 -1.55 -6.60
C MET A 13 -16.72 -2.71 -7.54
N MET A 14 -15.55 -2.62 -8.17
CA MET A 14 -15.05 -3.67 -9.08
C MET A 14 -14.07 -4.61 -8.38
N ILE A 15 -13.59 -4.23 -7.19
CA ILE A 15 -12.63 -5.02 -6.43
C ILE A 15 -13.12 -5.28 -5.00
N LYS A 16 -12.55 -6.31 -4.39
CA LYS A 16 -12.64 -6.63 -2.96
C LYS A 16 -11.23 -6.84 -2.41
N LEU A 17 -11.04 -6.57 -1.12
CA LEU A 17 -9.85 -6.96 -0.38
C LEU A 17 -10.09 -8.34 0.23
N VAL A 18 -9.16 -9.26 0.02
CA VAL A 18 -9.20 -10.63 0.53
C VAL A 18 -7.92 -10.90 1.28
N HIS A 19 -7.98 -11.35 2.53
CA HIS A 19 -6.77 -11.72 3.27
C HIS A 19 -5.92 -12.70 2.44
N MET A 20 -4.61 -12.47 2.39
CA MET A 20 -3.71 -13.38 1.69
C MET A 20 -3.75 -14.76 2.35
N ASP A 21 -3.81 -15.79 1.52
CA ASP A 21 -3.41 -17.14 1.90
C ASP A 21 -1.89 -17.31 1.79
N GLU A 22 -1.38 -18.48 2.18
CA GLU A 22 0.07 -18.75 2.14
C GLU A 22 0.65 -18.62 0.72
N SER A 23 -0.07 -19.05 -0.30
CA SER A 23 0.38 -18.98 -1.70
C SER A 23 0.50 -17.53 -2.18
N ALA A 24 -0.51 -16.70 -1.91
CA ALA A 24 -0.51 -15.27 -2.23
C ALA A 24 0.60 -14.53 -1.44
N PHE A 25 0.83 -14.93 -0.19
CA PHE A 25 1.87 -14.36 0.65
C PHE A 25 3.28 -14.67 0.12
N GLN A 26 3.55 -15.89 -0.28
CA GLN A 26 4.84 -16.26 -0.88
C GLN A 26 5.11 -15.50 -2.19
N PHE A 27 4.08 -15.35 -3.02
CA PHE A 27 4.17 -14.50 -4.22
C PHE A 27 4.46 -13.04 -3.86
N PHE A 28 3.72 -12.48 -2.90
CA PHE A 28 3.93 -11.13 -2.38
C PHE A 28 5.36 -10.93 -1.89
N LEU A 29 5.89 -11.82 -1.04
CA LEU A 29 7.26 -11.70 -0.51
C LEU A 29 8.29 -11.59 -1.64
N GLY A 30 8.20 -12.45 -2.64
CA GLY A 30 9.11 -12.43 -3.78
C GLY A 30 9.03 -11.14 -4.60
N GLN A 31 7.83 -10.60 -4.79
CA GLN A 31 7.62 -9.35 -5.54
C GLN A 31 8.07 -8.15 -4.72
N ALA A 32 7.58 -8.02 -3.49
CA ALA A 32 7.88 -6.89 -2.60
C ALA A 32 9.39 -6.76 -2.33
N THR A 33 10.09 -7.88 -2.15
CA THR A 33 11.55 -7.87 -1.95
C THR A 33 12.27 -7.28 -3.15
N ARG A 34 11.91 -7.67 -4.37
CA ARG A 34 12.52 -7.13 -5.60
C ARG A 34 12.22 -5.65 -5.78
N ASP A 35 10.95 -5.28 -5.69
CA ASP A 35 10.49 -3.90 -5.94
C ASP A 35 11.11 -2.94 -4.92
N TYR A 36 11.15 -3.31 -3.64
CA TYR A 36 11.77 -2.49 -2.61
C TYR A 36 13.27 -2.32 -2.80
N ALA A 37 13.99 -3.40 -3.17
CA ALA A 37 15.41 -3.33 -3.50
C ALA A 37 15.65 -2.37 -4.68
N GLU A 38 14.87 -2.50 -5.77
CA GLU A 38 14.99 -1.63 -6.95
C GLU A 38 14.71 -0.16 -6.61
N ASP A 39 13.67 0.12 -5.84
CA ASP A 39 13.32 1.48 -5.43
C ASP A 39 14.41 2.13 -4.59
N LYS A 40 15.04 1.37 -3.69
CA LYS A 40 16.18 1.83 -2.89
C LYS A 40 17.43 2.09 -3.72
N ILE A 41 17.69 1.27 -4.73
CA ILE A 41 18.77 1.50 -5.70
C ILE A 41 18.50 2.77 -6.52
N LYS A 42 17.30 2.91 -7.07
CA LYS A 42 16.89 4.09 -7.85
C LYS A 42 16.95 5.39 -7.02
N ALA A 43 16.66 5.29 -5.74
CA ALA A 43 16.77 6.41 -4.81
C ALA A 43 18.23 6.71 -4.37
N GLY A 44 19.22 5.93 -4.83
CA GLY A 44 20.61 6.06 -4.43
C GLY A 44 20.91 5.70 -2.98
N ALA A 45 19.98 4.98 -2.32
CA ALA A 45 20.10 4.64 -0.91
C ALA A 45 20.87 3.33 -0.65
N TRP A 46 20.85 2.40 -1.60
CA TRP A 46 21.47 1.08 -1.46
C TRP A 46 22.35 0.74 -2.65
N ASP A 47 23.46 0.04 -2.36
CA ASP A 47 24.31 -0.54 -3.38
C ASP A 47 23.58 -1.73 -4.05
N PRO A 48 23.59 -1.83 -5.39
CA PRO A 48 22.95 -2.94 -6.11
C PRO A 48 23.41 -4.34 -5.68
N GLU A 49 24.67 -4.48 -5.26
CA GLU A 49 25.24 -5.79 -4.87
C GLU A 49 24.61 -6.37 -3.59
N ILE A 50 24.12 -5.50 -2.69
CA ILE A 50 23.58 -5.91 -1.40
C ILE A 50 22.08 -5.58 -1.23
N ALA A 51 21.48 -4.86 -2.19
CA ALA A 51 20.12 -4.35 -2.07
C ALA A 51 19.08 -5.46 -1.84
N MET A 52 19.19 -6.58 -2.54
CA MET A 52 18.26 -7.72 -2.36
C MET A 52 18.32 -8.27 -0.94
N LYS A 53 19.51 -8.45 -0.39
CA LYS A 53 19.69 -8.92 0.99
C LYS A 53 19.11 -7.94 2.00
N LEU A 54 19.39 -6.64 1.83
CA LEU A 54 18.86 -5.59 2.72
C LEU A 54 17.33 -5.51 2.65
N SER A 55 16.76 -5.70 1.47
CA SER A 55 15.32 -5.73 1.29
C SER A 55 14.66 -6.93 1.99
N GLU A 56 15.23 -8.12 1.82
CA GLU A 56 14.76 -9.34 2.49
C GLU A 56 14.83 -9.19 4.03
N GLU A 57 15.93 -8.68 4.55
CA GLU A 57 16.10 -8.41 5.98
C GLU A 57 15.05 -7.42 6.49
N ALA A 58 14.80 -6.31 5.78
CA ALA A 58 13.84 -5.28 6.16
C ALA A 58 12.41 -5.82 6.20
N ILE A 59 12.01 -6.61 5.19
CA ILE A 59 10.68 -7.21 5.14
C ILE A 59 10.52 -8.26 6.25
N THR A 60 11.52 -9.12 6.46
CA THR A 60 11.51 -10.11 7.54
C THR A 60 11.41 -9.47 8.93
N GLN A 61 12.11 -8.36 9.16
CA GLN A 61 12.00 -7.59 10.41
C GLN A 61 10.61 -6.98 10.59
N SER A 62 9.97 -6.54 9.51
CA SER A 62 8.63 -5.95 9.55
C SER A 62 7.51 -6.99 9.65
N LEU A 63 7.78 -8.23 9.22
CA LEU A 63 6.84 -9.36 9.26
C LEU A 63 7.46 -10.57 9.98
N PRO A 64 7.83 -10.45 11.27
CA PRO A 64 8.59 -11.49 11.99
C PRO A 64 7.84 -12.81 12.17
N LYS A 65 6.52 -12.80 12.04
CA LYS A 65 5.65 -13.98 12.07
C LYS A 65 4.91 -14.20 10.73
N GLY A 66 5.42 -13.63 9.62
CA GLY A 66 4.78 -13.71 8.31
C GLY A 66 3.34 -13.18 8.35
N LEU A 67 2.39 -13.93 7.79
CA LEU A 67 0.95 -13.60 7.80
C LEU A 67 0.37 -13.41 9.20
N ASN A 68 0.98 -14.01 10.23
CA ASN A 68 0.52 -13.95 11.62
C ASN A 68 1.23 -12.86 12.42
N THR A 69 1.86 -11.89 11.77
CA THR A 69 2.49 -10.75 12.44
C THR A 69 1.42 -9.85 13.04
N ASP A 70 1.53 -9.60 14.34
CA ASP A 70 0.55 -8.80 15.09
C ASP A 70 0.48 -7.38 14.53
N GLY A 71 -0.72 -6.90 14.23
CA GLY A 71 -0.98 -5.58 13.67
C GLY A 71 -0.68 -5.45 12.18
N ALA A 72 -0.17 -6.49 11.52
CA ALA A 72 0.02 -6.48 10.06
C ALA A 72 -1.21 -7.05 9.35
N TYR A 73 -1.61 -6.36 8.28
CA TYR A 73 -2.74 -6.71 7.44
C TYR A 73 -2.27 -6.82 6.00
N LEU A 74 -2.36 -8.02 5.44
CA LEU A 74 -1.93 -8.35 4.09
C LEU A 74 -3.13 -8.82 3.28
N TYR A 75 -3.48 -8.09 2.23
CA TYR A 75 -4.62 -8.37 1.39
C TYR A 75 -4.22 -8.54 -0.07
N SER A 76 -4.81 -9.53 -0.72
CA SER A 76 -4.94 -9.59 -2.17
C SER A 76 -6.04 -8.63 -2.62
N ILE A 77 -5.79 -7.84 -3.66
CA ILE A 77 -6.80 -7.03 -4.34
C ILE A 77 -7.38 -7.89 -5.45
N VAL A 78 -8.65 -8.22 -5.36
CA VAL A 78 -9.30 -9.18 -6.27
C VAL A 78 -10.42 -8.51 -7.04
N GLU A 79 -10.45 -8.67 -8.36
CA GLU A 79 -11.54 -8.22 -9.21
C GLU A 79 -12.78 -9.07 -8.95
N ILE A 80 -13.92 -8.43 -8.63
CA ILE A 80 -15.15 -9.13 -8.22
C ILE A 80 -15.75 -9.96 -9.36
N SER A 81 -15.66 -9.48 -10.60
CA SER A 81 -16.32 -10.13 -11.75
C SER A 81 -15.61 -11.41 -12.22
N SER A 82 -14.30 -11.48 -12.08
CA SER A 82 -13.48 -12.59 -12.58
C SER A 82 -12.85 -13.44 -11.46
N ASP A 83 -12.91 -12.95 -10.23
CA ASP A 83 -12.21 -13.49 -9.06
C ASP A 83 -10.68 -13.58 -9.25
N ILE A 84 -10.13 -12.72 -10.12
CA ILE A 84 -8.70 -12.65 -10.43
C ILE A 84 -8.02 -11.65 -9.48
N GLN A 85 -6.88 -12.04 -8.93
CA GLN A 85 -6.01 -11.13 -8.19
C GLN A 85 -5.38 -10.12 -9.15
N VAL A 86 -5.59 -8.84 -8.88
CA VAL A 86 -5.09 -7.71 -9.70
C VAL A 86 -4.00 -6.90 -9.01
N GLY A 87 -3.72 -7.21 -7.75
CA GLY A 87 -2.70 -6.53 -6.96
C GLY A 87 -2.68 -6.99 -5.51
N TYR A 88 -1.98 -6.24 -4.68
CA TYR A 88 -1.95 -6.48 -3.24
C TYR A 88 -1.76 -5.18 -2.45
N ILE A 89 -2.05 -5.24 -1.16
CA ILE A 89 -1.76 -4.17 -0.21
C ILE A 89 -1.34 -4.76 1.13
N TRP A 90 -0.30 -4.17 1.71
CA TRP A 90 0.16 -4.44 3.08
C TRP A 90 0.19 -3.15 3.88
N PHE A 91 -0.48 -3.15 5.01
CA PHE A 91 -0.42 -2.06 5.98
C PHE A 91 -0.37 -2.62 7.40
N ASN A 92 0.19 -1.85 8.32
CA ASN A 92 0.17 -2.16 9.73
C ASN A 92 -0.71 -1.16 10.47
N VAL A 93 -1.36 -1.63 11.54
CA VAL A 93 -2.14 -0.81 12.46
C VAL A 93 -1.47 -0.80 13.82
N SER A 94 -1.33 0.37 14.39
CA SER A 94 -0.72 0.58 15.72
C SER A 94 -1.47 1.67 16.50
N GLU A 95 -1.27 1.70 17.81
CA GLU A 95 -1.76 2.77 18.67
C GLU A 95 -0.80 3.97 18.57
N GLY A 96 -1.32 5.10 18.09
CA GLY A 96 -0.62 6.38 18.01
C GLY A 96 -1.06 7.35 19.10
N ARG A 97 -0.45 8.52 19.15
CA ARG A 97 -0.82 9.57 20.14
C ARG A 97 -2.23 10.12 19.94
N GLY A 98 -2.76 10.05 18.72
CA GLY A 98 -4.09 10.56 18.34
C GLY A 98 -5.15 9.48 18.17
N GLY A 99 -4.88 8.23 18.54
CA GLY A 99 -5.72 7.06 18.32
C GLY A 99 -5.05 6.00 17.45
N ARG A 100 -5.82 5.07 16.92
CA ARG A 100 -5.29 4.03 16.04
C ARG A 100 -4.88 4.61 14.70
N GLU A 101 -3.68 4.27 14.27
CA GLU A 101 -3.09 4.73 13.00
C GLU A 101 -2.71 3.54 12.16
N ALA A 102 -2.94 3.63 10.84
CA ALA A 102 -2.45 2.68 9.86
C ALA A 102 -1.27 3.28 9.09
N PHE A 103 -0.32 2.43 8.70
CA PHE A 103 0.76 2.80 7.79
C PHE A 103 0.84 1.78 6.66
N ILE A 104 0.75 2.26 5.40
CA ILE A 104 0.88 1.42 4.21
C ILE A 104 2.36 1.21 3.94
N TYR A 105 2.79 -0.05 4.02
CA TYR A 105 4.15 -0.48 3.73
C TYR A 105 4.36 -0.80 2.26
N ASP A 106 3.35 -1.42 1.63
CA ASP A 106 3.40 -1.76 0.21
C ASP A 106 2.01 -1.76 -0.41
N PHE A 107 1.91 -1.27 -1.62
CA PHE A 107 0.69 -1.23 -2.41
C PHE A 107 1.03 -1.33 -3.89
N TYR A 108 0.55 -2.37 -4.54
CA TYR A 108 0.87 -2.62 -5.94
C TYR A 108 -0.34 -3.14 -6.71
N ILE A 109 -0.57 -2.56 -7.88
CA ILE A 109 -1.49 -3.09 -8.90
C ILE A 109 -0.62 -3.69 -10.00
N PHE A 110 -0.85 -4.95 -10.33
CA PHE A 110 -0.09 -5.66 -11.35
C PHE A 110 -0.18 -4.94 -12.69
N GLU A 111 0.93 -4.89 -13.43
CA GLU A 111 1.05 -4.10 -14.68
C GLU A 111 -0.11 -4.26 -15.65
N PRO A 112 -0.62 -5.49 -15.95
CA PRO A 112 -1.74 -5.68 -16.88
C PRO A 112 -3.05 -5.01 -16.44
N TYR A 113 -3.15 -4.69 -15.15
CA TYR A 113 -4.36 -4.11 -14.53
C TYR A 113 -4.22 -2.63 -14.17
N GLN A 114 -3.06 -2.05 -14.40
CA GLN A 114 -2.81 -0.63 -14.14
C GLN A 114 -3.60 0.27 -15.10
N SER A 115 -3.83 1.54 -14.70
CA SER A 115 -4.58 2.57 -15.47
C SER A 115 -6.07 2.25 -15.73
N LYS A 116 -6.63 1.22 -15.06
CA LYS A 116 -8.04 0.81 -15.19
C LYS A 116 -8.91 1.26 -14.00
N GLY A 117 -8.35 2.04 -13.09
CA GLY A 117 -9.06 2.55 -11.91
C GLY A 117 -8.99 1.64 -10.68
N TYR A 118 -8.37 0.46 -10.76
CA TYR A 118 -8.25 -0.48 -9.63
C TYR A 118 -7.50 0.12 -8.44
N GLY A 119 -6.44 0.89 -8.68
CA GLY A 119 -5.71 1.54 -7.59
C GLY A 119 -6.57 2.49 -6.77
N LYS A 120 -7.40 3.31 -7.42
CA LYS A 120 -8.34 4.19 -6.73
C LYS A 120 -9.36 3.39 -5.92
N GLN A 121 -9.90 2.32 -6.48
CA GLN A 121 -10.89 1.49 -5.79
C GLN A 121 -10.28 0.72 -4.62
N ALA A 122 -9.05 0.24 -4.75
CA ALA A 122 -8.33 -0.40 -3.65
C ALA A 122 -8.12 0.56 -2.48
N MET A 123 -7.77 1.83 -2.76
CA MET A 123 -7.64 2.84 -1.70
C MET A 123 -8.98 3.16 -1.04
N ILE A 124 -10.09 3.19 -1.78
CA ILE A 124 -11.43 3.35 -1.19
C ILE A 124 -11.78 2.15 -0.29
N ALA A 125 -11.51 0.93 -0.74
CA ALA A 125 -11.73 -0.27 0.06
C ALA A 125 -10.85 -0.28 1.33
N LEU A 126 -9.61 0.17 1.23
CA LEU A 126 -8.74 0.36 2.40
C LEU A 126 -9.33 1.37 3.39
N ASP A 127 -9.86 2.49 2.90
CA ASP A 127 -10.48 3.50 3.77
C ASP A 127 -11.68 2.93 4.55
N GLU A 128 -12.47 2.05 3.93
CA GLU A 128 -13.59 1.35 4.56
C GLU A 128 -13.09 0.39 5.63
N GLU A 129 -12.12 -0.47 5.29
CA GLU A 129 -11.48 -1.42 6.20
C GLU A 129 -10.86 -0.70 7.42
N ALA A 130 -10.13 0.39 7.17
CA ALA A 130 -9.51 1.19 8.22
C ALA A 130 -10.55 1.81 9.19
N ARG A 131 -11.69 2.28 8.67
CA ARG A 131 -12.79 2.80 9.52
C ARG A 131 -13.40 1.72 10.40
N GLU A 132 -13.58 0.50 9.87
CA GLU A 132 -14.07 -0.65 10.65
C GLU A 132 -13.10 -1.02 11.78
N MET A 133 -11.80 -0.81 11.57
CA MET A 133 -10.76 -0.99 12.59
C MET A 133 -10.62 0.18 13.57
N ASN A 134 -11.47 1.22 13.46
CA ASN A 134 -11.37 2.48 14.22
C ASN A 134 -10.03 3.23 14.00
N VAL A 135 -9.44 3.09 12.82
CA VAL A 135 -8.26 3.86 12.42
C VAL A 135 -8.66 5.30 12.13
N THR A 136 -7.94 6.25 12.71
CA THR A 136 -8.21 7.69 12.57
C THR A 136 -7.28 8.38 11.56
N ARG A 137 -6.18 7.72 11.20
CA ARG A 137 -5.18 8.25 10.27
C ARG A 137 -4.50 7.13 9.49
N ILE A 138 -4.29 7.35 8.19
CA ILE A 138 -3.50 6.45 7.34
C ILE A 138 -2.30 7.24 6.81
N GLY A 139 -1.10 6.72 7.05
CA GLY A 139 0.16 7.24 6.54
C GLY A 139 0.77 6.29 5.51
N LEU A 140 1.68 6.83 4.70
CA LEU A 140 2.51 6.06 3.77
C LEU A 140 3.80 6.81 3.47
N HIS A 141 4.77 6.09 2.91
CA HIS A 141 5.93 6.68 2.26
C HIS A 141 5.83 6.44 0.74
N VAL A 142 6.17 7.44 -0.06
CA VAL A 142 6.28 7.31 -1.51
C VAL A 142 7.62 7.86 -1.98
N PHE A 143 8.33 7.09 -2.80
CA PHE A 143 9.60 7.52 -3.38
C PHE A 143 9.39 8.69 -4.35
N GLY A 144 10.31 9.67 -4.32
CA GLY A 144 10.21 10.89 -5.13
C GLY A 144 10.11 10.65 -6.64
N GLN A 145 10.66 9.53 -7.14
CA GLN A 145 10.54 9.11 -8.54
C GLN A 145 9.18 8.48 -8.89
N ASN A 146 8.39 8.05 -7.90
CA ASN A 146 7.09 7.40 -8.12
C ASN A 146 5.96 8.42 -8.25
N ASN A 147 6.02 9.26 -9.29
CA ASN A 147 5.03 10.30 -9.56
C ASN A 147 3.61 9.75 -9.70
N ARG A 148 3.46 8.55 -10.25
CA ARG A 148 2.16 7.93 -10.46
C ARG A 148 1.45 7.62 -9.14
N ALA A 149 2.14 6.98 -8.20
CA ALA A 149 1.61 6.71 -6.86
C ALA A 149 1.33 8.01 -6.11
N PHE A 150 2.26 8.98 -6.17
CA PHE A 150 2.08 10.29 -5.55
C PHE A 150 0.80 10.99 -6.00
N GLU A 151 0.53 11.03 -7.32
CA GLU A 151 -0.69 11.64 -7.86
C GLU A 151 -1.97 10.85 -7.47
N LEU A 152 -1.90 9.52 -7.36
CA LEU A 152 -3.00 8.71 -6.84
C LEU A 152 -3.31 9.11 -5.39
N TYR A 153 -2.31 9.12 -4.53
CA TYR A 153 -2.49 9.45 -3.12
C TYR A 153 -3.03 10.85 -2.91
N LYS A 154 -2.54 11.84 -3.65
CA LYS A 154 -3.11 13.20 -3.61
C LYS A 154 -4.60 13.23 -4.00
N LYS A 155 -4.99 12.50 -5.05
CA LYS A 155 -6.40 12.37 -5.46
C LYS A 155 -7.26 11.67 -4.41
N MET A 156 -6.66 10.83 -3.58
CA MET A 156 -7.32 10.15 -2.46
C MET A 156 -7.32 10.97 -1.17
N GLY A 157 -6.82 12.22 -1.20
CA GLY A 157 -6.85 13.14 -0.07
C GLY A 157 -5.62 13.08 0.85
N TYR A 158 -4.57 12.34 0.47
CA TYR A 158 -3.32 12.37 1.21
C TYR A 158 -2.60 13.69 1.03
N THR A 159 -1.99 14.18 2.10
CA THR A 159 -1.18 15.41 2.11
C THR A 159 0.26 15.10 2.45
N VAL A 160 1.18 15.85 1.87
CA VAL A 160 2.62 15.73 2.19
C VAL A 160 2.86 16.18 3.63
N THR A 161 3.51 15.36 4.42
CA THR A 161 3.84 15.63 5.82
C THR A 161 5.34 15.92 6.03
N ASP A 162 6.19 15.38 5.15
CA ASP A 162 7.65 15.55 5.22
C ASP A 162 8.26 15.39 3.81
N ILE A 163 9.42 16.02 3.58
CA ILE A 163 10.18 15.92 2.34
C ILE A 163 11.66 15.79 2.69
N THR A 164 12.30 14.74 2.21
CA THR A 164 13.76 14.58 2.29
C THR A 164 14.38 14.89 0.93
N MET A 165 15.43 15.69 0.91
CA MET A 165 16.17 16.08 -0.29
C MET A 165 17.65 15.89 -0.09
N SER A 166 18.39 15.53 -1.16
CA SER A 166 19.85 15.41 -1.17
C SER A 166 20.45 16.10 -2.39
N LYS A 167 21.72 16.43 -2.30
CA LYS A 167 22.54 16.98 -3.39
C LYS A 167 23.92 16.36 -3.34
N ASP A 168 24.36 15.82 -4.46
CA ASP A 168 25.77 15.42 -4.64
C ASP A 168 26.64 16.66 -4.91
N LEU A 169 27.89 16.67 -4.36
CA LEU A 169 28.82 17.79 -4.47
C LEU A 169 30.02 17.47 -5.35
#